data_455b9e6b4a6513f8daefb2844c44039d
#
_entry.id   455b9e6b4a6513f8daefb2844c44039d
#
_cell.length_a   1.000
_cell.length_b   1.000
_cell.length_c   1.000
_cell.angle_alpha   90.00
_cell.angle_beta   90.00
_cell.angle_gamma   90.00
#
_symmetry.space_group_name_H-M   'P 1'
#
loop_
_entity.id
_entity.type
_entity.pdbx_description
1 polymer ?
#
loop_
_entity_poly.entity_id
_entity_poly.type
_entity_poly.pdbx_seq_one_letter_code
_entity_poly.pdbx_strand_id
1 'polypeptide(L)'
;FCINKGMKLQDIRTRTAYNPNALPTQKAAVRAWLGGMSKEFPLSLTLTLKQTIVETNDRGTYRRALTRADCERIARRFTQKLNRQVFGKYAADKCGKSLKYLPVIEGERSNKHLHLHFAIGGLPSHVKFNQFDTLVTNAKLQVEHVDSEHKVDITDSGWIEYITKEVGTKDTDNVLWTLF
;
A
#
# COMPACT_ATOMS: atom_id res chain seq x y z
N PHE A 1 -4.03 17.75 -44.67
CA PHE A 1 -4.21 16.29 -44.69
C PHE A 1 -2.98 15.67 -44.06
N CYS A 2 -3.01 15.36 -42.78
CA CYS A 2 -1.99 14.55 -42.09
C CYS A 2 -2.34 13.08 -42.31
N ILE A 3 -1.61 12.41 -43.17
CA ILE A 3 -1.70 10.96 -43.33
C ILE A 3 -1.04 10.33 -42.12
N ASN A 4 -1.84 9.73 -41.25
CA ASN A 4 -1.36 8.86 -40.20
C ASN A 4 -0.72 7.62 -40.82
N LYS A 5 0.60 7.63 -41.01
CA LYS A 5 1.35 6.45 -41.39
C LYS A 5 1.25 5.43 -40.26
N GLY A 6 0.38 4.44 -40.40
CA GLY A 6 0.25 3.32 -39.47
C GLY A 6 1.62 2.72 -39.17
N MET A 7 1.91 2.56 -37.90
CA MET A 7 3.17 1.96 -37.41
C MET A 7 3.28 0.53 -37.96
N LYS A 8 4.36 0.22 -38.69
CA LYS A 8 4.57 -1.12 -39.27
C LYS A 8 4.90 -2.11 -38.15
N LEU A 9 4.46 -3.36 -38.31
CA LEU A 9 4.79 -4.47 -37.38
C LEU A 9 6.30 -4.58 -37.10
N GLN A 10 7.14 -4.24 -38.10
CA GLN A 10 8.59 -4.20 -37.96
C GLN A 10 9.06 -3.12 -36.95
N ASP A 11 8.40 -1.95 -36.93
CA ASP A 11 8.73 -0.86 -36.02
C ASP A 11 8.36 -1.24 -34.55
N ILE A 12 7.30 -2.03 -34.40
CA ILE A 12 6.89 -2.56 -33.08
C ILE A 12 7.92 -3.59 -32.60
N ARG A 13 8.34 -4.52 -33.46
CA ARG A 13 9.36 -5.53 -33.13
C ARG A 13 10.70 -4.91 -32.76
N THR A 14 11.11 -3.87 -33.47
CA THR A 14 12.37 -3.16 -33.18
C THR A 14 12.30 -2.41 -31.85
N ARG A 15 11.15 -1.81 -31.51
CA ARG A 15 10.93 -1.11 -30.24
C ARG A 15 10.80 -2.04 -29.05
N THR A 16 10.34 -3.28 -29.25
CA THR A 16 10.18 -4.29 -28.22
C THR A 16 11.35 -5.26 -28.14
N ALA A 17 12.34 -5.15 -29.04
CA ALA A 17 13.55 -5.95 -29.00
C ALA A 17 14.31 -5.69 -27.68
N TYR A 18 14.71 -6.76 -27.02
CA TYR A 18 15.54 -6.68 -25.81
C TYR A 18 16.84 -5.92 -26.11
N ASN A 19 17.04 -4.81 -25.43
CA ASN A 19 18.28 -4.06 -25.47
C ASN A 19 18.98 -4.18 -24.10
N PRO A 20 20.08 -4.95 -23.99
CA PRO A 20 20.79 -5.11 -22.71
C PRO A 20 21.36 -3.81 -22.14
N ASN A 21 21.52 -2.77 -22.97
CA ASN A 21 22.03 -1.46 -22.57
C ASN A 21 20.90 -0.44 -22.30
N ALA A 22 19.63 -0.84 -22.46
CA ALA A 22 18.51 0.05 -22.14
C ALA A 22 18.43 0.27 -20.63
N LEU A 23 18.29 1.53 -20.23
CA LEU A 23 17.97 1.83 -18.82
C LEU A 23 16.67 1.12 -18.44
N PRO A 24 16.61 0.53 -17.22
CA PRO A 24 15.40 -0.07 -16.74
C PRO A 24 14.27 0.96 -16.74
N THR A 25 13.06 0.53 -17.09
CA THR A 25 11.89 1.41 -16.96
C THR A 25 11.75 1.85 -15.50
N GLN A 26 11.19 3.03 -15.26
CA GLN A 26 10.95 3.53 -13.91
C GLN A 26 10.25 2.48 -13.02
N LYS A 27 9.30 1.76 -13.60
CA LYS A 27 8.63 0.63 -12.94
C LYS A 27 9.61 -0.46 -12.49
N ALA A 28 10.47 -0.92 -13.40
CA ALA A 28 11.44 -1.96 -13.10
C ALA A 28 12.44 -1.50 -12.04
N ALA A 29 12.89 -0.24 -12.12
CA ALA A 29 13.81 0.34 -11.15
C ALA A 29 13.18 0.42 -9.75
N VAL A 30 11.93 0.92 -9.64
CA VAL A 30 11.20 1.00 -8.36
C VAL A 30 10.97 -0.39 -7.78
N ARG A 31 10.54 -1.36 -8.59
CA ARG A 31 10.33 -2.74 -8.12
C ARG A 31 11.62 -3.42 -7.67
N ALA A 32 12.72 -3.23 -8.41
CA ALA A 32 14.01 -3.77 -8.02
C ALA A 32 14.51 -3.16 -6.71
N TRP A 33 14.35 -1.85 -6.53
CA TRP A 33 14.70 -1.16 -5.30
C TRP A 33 13.88 -1.67 -4.11
N LEU A 34 12.54 -1.74 -4.22
CA LEU A 34 11.67 -2.27 -3.19
C LEU A 34 11.95 -3.75 -2.90
N GLY A 35 12.19 -4.56 -3.93
CA GLY A 35 12.55 -5.98 -3.79
C GLY A 35 13.86 -6.17 -3.04
N GLY A 36 14.84 -5.28 -3.24
CA GLY A 36 16.11 -5.28 -2.50
C GLY A 36 15.94 -5.07 -0.99
N MET A 37 14.85 -4.40 -0.58
CA MET A 37 14.52 -4.15 0.83
C MET A 37 13.59 -5.21 1.45
N SER A 38 13.25 -6.28 0.74
CA SER A 38 12.27 -7.28 1.20
C SER A 38 12.58 -7.84 2.60
N LYS A 39 13.86 -8.04 2.92
CA LYS A 39 14.30 -8.52 4.24
C LYS A 39 14.03 -7.54 5.38
N GLU A 40 13.80 -6.27 5.09
CA GLU A 40 13.46 -5.26 6.09
C GLU A 40 12.00 -5.32 6.52
N PHE A 41 11.16 -6.01 5.75
CA PHE A 41 9.72 -6.11 5.94
C PHE A 41 9.27 -7.56 6.15
N PRO A 42 9.54 -8.15 7.32
CA PRO A 42 9.23 -9.56 7.59
C PRO A 42 7.74 -9.85 7.76
N LEU A 43 6.89 -8.83 7.86
CA LEU A 43 5.46 -8.99 8.08
C LEU A 43 4.65 -8.39 6.95
N SER A 44 3.56 -9.05 6.60
CA SER A 44 2.52 -8.56 5.71
C SER A 44 1.24 -8.31 6.46
N LEU A 45 0.51 -7.28 6.05
CA LEU A 45 -0.82 -6.99 6.55
C LEU A 45 -1.73 -6.57 5.40
N THR A 46 -2.90 -7.17 5.33
CA THR A 46 -3.99 -6.71 4.47
C THR A 46 -5.12 -6.20 5.35
N LEU A 47 -5.59 -4.99 5.07
CA LEU A 47 -6.76 -4.41 5.71
C LEU A 47 -7.88 -4.26 4.68
N THR A 48 -9.04 -4.81 4.96
CA THR A 48 -10.27 -4.54 4.23
C THR A 48 -10.86 -3.21 4.67
N LEU A 49 -11.36 -2.41 3.73
CA LEU A 49 -11.94 -1.11 3.99
C LEU A 49 -13.46 -1.14 3.74
N LYS A 50 -14.21 -0.36 4.52
CA LYS A 50 -15.61 -0.05 4.21
C LYS A 50 -15.64 0.79 2.95
N GLN A 51 -16.34 0.33 1.93
CA GLN A 51 -16.29 0.93 0.59
C GLN A 51 -17.05 2.26 0.46
N THR A 52 -17.80 2.63 1.49
CA THR A 52 -18.58 3.87 1.52
C THR A 52 -18.34 4.65 2.79
N ILE A 53 -18.36 5.97 2.65
CA ILE A 53 -18.32 6.94 3.73
C ILE A 53 -19.68 7.63 3.82
N VAL A 54 -20.15 7.83 5.06
CA VAL A 54 -21.32 8.66 5.33
C VAL A 54 -20.83 10.07 5.66
N GLU A 55 -21.29 11.04 4.92
CA GLU A 55 -21.01 12.46 5.15
C GLU A 55 -22.29 13.24 5.39
N THR A 56 -22.21 14.29 6.20
CA THR A 56 -23.31 15.21 6.48
C THR A 56 -22.89 16.61 6.06
N ASN A 57 -23.74 17.27 5.31
CA ASN A 57 -23.60 18.68 4.96
C ASN A 57 -24.93 19.41 5.21
N ASP A 58 -25.01 20.69 4.82
CA ASP A 58 -26.19 21.55 5.01
C ASP A 58 -27.46 21.02 4.29
N ARG A 59 -27.30 20.11 3.33
CA ARG A 59 -28.40 19.47 2.57
C ARG A 59 -28.83 18.13 3.14
N GLY A 60 -28.13 17.62 4.18
CA GLY A 60 -28.44 16.37 4.84
C GLY A 60 -27.28 15.35 4.81
N THR A 61 -27.62 14.12 5.12
CA THR A 61 -26.66 13.00 5.18
C THR A 61 -26.71 12.19 3.89
N TYR A 62 -25.56 11.92 3.30
CA TYR A 62 -25.41 11.13 2.08
C TYR A 62 -24.27 10.13 2.17
N ARG A 63 -24.28 9.15 1.30
CA ARG A 63 -23.19 8.15 1.17
C ARG A 63 -22.41 8.41 -0.10
N ARG A 64 -21.10 8.34 0.00
CA ARG A 64 -20.21 8.36 -1.17
C ARG A 64 -19.23 7.19 -1.15
N ALA A 65 -18.71 6.85 -2.31
CA ALA A 65 -17.63 5.87 -2.42
C ALA A 65 -16.35 6.36 -1.73
N LEU A 66 -15.57 5.42 -1.25
CA LEU A 66 -14.23 5.67 -0.73
C LEU A 66 -13.31 6.17 -1.85
N THR A 67 -12.53 7.20 -1.57
CA THR A 67 -11.54 7.76 -2.49
C THR A 67 -10.12 7.39 -2.07
N ARG A 68 -9.16 7.59 -2.98
CA ARG A 68 -7.73 7.45 -2.67
C ARG A 68 -7.31 8.32 -1.46
N ALA A 69 -7.75 9.56 -1.41
CA ALA A 69 -7.45 10.47 -0.29
C ALA A 69 -7.98 9.93 1.05
N ASP A 70 -9.14 9.27 1.02
CA ASP A 70 -9.66 8.60 2.21
C ASP A 70 -8.79 7.41 2.61
N CYS A 71 -8.36 6.58 1.66
CA CYS A 71 -7.45 5.46 1.90
C CYS A 71 -6.14 5.93 2.53
N GLU A 72 -5.55 7.02 2.02
CA GLU A 72 -4.33 7.61 2.60
C GLU A 72 -4.55 8.11 4.03
N ARG A 73 -5.67 8.79 4.30
CA ARG A 73 -6.05 9.25 5.64
C ARG A 73 -6.25 8.07 6.60
N ILE A 74 -6.92 7.01 6.14
CA ILE A 74 -7.15 5.78 6.93
C ILE A 74 -5.81 5.11 7.22
N ALA A 75 -4.95 4.94 6.21
CA ALA A 75 -3.63 4.34 6.36
C ALA A 75 -2.78 5.12 7.40
N ARG A 76 -2.75 6.45 7.30
CA ARG A 76 -2.03 7.32 8.25
C ARG A 76 -2.55 7.18 9.67
N ARG A 77 -3.86 7.18 9.87
CA ARG A 77 -4.47 6.98 11.19
C ARG A 77 -4.18 5.59 11.73
N PHE A 78 -4.27 4.57 10.88
CA PHE A 78 -4.01 3.20 11.27
C PHE A 78 -2.54 3.00 11.70
N THR A 79 -1.57 3.45 10.91
CA THR A 79 -0.14 3.33 11.25
C THR A 79 0.19 4.06 12.55
N GLN A 80 -0.39 5.24 12.79
CA GLN A 80 -0.25 5.96 14.06
C GLN A 80 -0.80 5.16 15.24
N LYS A 81 -2.00 4.56 15.10
CA LYS A 81 -2.60 3.75 16.16
C LYS A 81 -1.80 2.48 16.40
N LEU A 82 -1.34 1.81 15.34
CA LEU A 82 -0.52 0.62 15.46
C LEU A 82 0.83 0.92 16.14
N ASN A 83 1.50 2.02 15.81
CA ASN A 83 2.71 2.45 16.49
C ASN A 83 2.48 2.65 18.00
N ARG A 84 1.35 3.24 18.38
CA ARG A 84 0.97 3.41 19.81
C ARG A 84 0.73 2.07 20.50
N GLN A 85 0.17 1.08 19.81
CA GLN A 85 -0.01 -0.26 20.35
C GLN A 85 1.34 -0.99 20.55
N VAL A 86 2.27 -0.82 19.61
CA VAL A 86 3.57 -1.49 19.64
C VAL A 86 4.56 -0.84 20.61
N PHE A 87 4.67 0.47 20.62
CA PHE A 87 5.70 1.20 21.35
C PHE A 87 5.17 1.93 22.60
N GLY A 88 3.85 1.99 22.77
CA GLY A 88 3.20 2.84 23.73
C GLY A 88 3.03 4.29 23.24
N LYS A 89 1.99 4.96 23.76
CA LYS A 89 1.59 6.31 23.31
C LYS A 89 2.73 7.33 23.39
N TYR A 90 3.46 7.38 24.50
CA TYR A 90 4.54 8.35 24.70
C TYR A 90 5.69 8.13 23.71
N ALA A 91 6.15 6.90 23.58
CA ALA A 91 7.27 6.57 22.71
C ALA A 91 6.92 6.82 21.22
N ALA A 92 5.70 6.49 20.81
CA ALA A 92 5.25 6.74 19.44
C ALA A 92 5.06 8.25 19.16
N ASP A 93 4.35 8.98 20.05
CA ASP A 93 3.93 10.37 19.78
C ASP A 93 5.02 11.40 20.08
N LYS A 94 5.87 11.16 21.08
CA LYS A 94 6.86 12.13 21.57
C LYS A 94 8.29 11.76 21.22
N CYS A 95 8.62 10.47 21.14
CA CYS A 95 9.96 10.01 20.81
C CYS A 95 10.10 9.56 19.34
N GLY A 96 9.03 9.66 18.54
CA GLY A 96 9.05 9.31 17.11
C GLY A 96 9.29 7.84 16.82
N LYS A 97 9.07 6.93 17.80
CA LYS A 97 9.20 5.50 17.55
C LYS A 97 8.11 5.01 16.62
N SER A 98 8.50 4.39 15.51
CA SER A 98 7.59 3.85 14.52
C SER A 98 8.10 2.53 13.96
N LEU A 99 7.16 1.70 13.50
CA LEU A 99 7.46 0.61 12.58
C LEU A 99 7.84 1.18 11.21
N LYS A 100 8.50 0.39 10.39
CA LYS A 100 8.70 0.67 8.97
C LYS A 100 7.46 0.19 8.21
N TYR A 101 6.98 0.96 7.26
CA TYR A 101 5.81 0.61 6.46
C TYR A 101 6.08 0.82 4.98
N LEU A 102 5.63 -0.12 4.16
CA LEU A 102 5.40 0.07 2.73
C LEU A 102 3.91 -0.13 2.47
N PRO A 103 3.11 0.94 2.52
CA PRO A 103 1.67 0.87 2.30
C PRO A 103 1.30 1.01 0.83
N VAL A 104 0.40 0.15 0.37
CA VAL A 104 -0.07 0.09 -1.01
C VAL A 104 -1.59 0.02 -1.04
N ILE A 105 -2.22 0.78 -1.94
CA ILE A 105 -3.66 0.68 -2.23
C ILE A 105 -3.85 -0.32 -3.36
N GLU A 106 -4.73 -1.30 -3.19
CA GLU A 106 -5.19 -2.20 -4.25
C GLU A 106 -6.69 -1.99 -4.51
N GLY A 107 -7.11 -2.14 -5.76
CA GLY A 107 -8.52 -2.09 -6.15
C GLY A 107 -8.97 -0.75 -6.75
N GLU A 108 -8.14 0.29 -6.77
CA GLU A 108 -8.50 1.63 -7.25
C GLU A 108 -8.94 1.64 -8.73
N ARG A 109 -8.45 0.69 -9.53
CA ARG A 109 -8.71 0.60 -10.98
C ARG A 109 -9.33 -0.72 -11.42
N SER A 110 -9.81 -1.49 -10.48
CA SER A 110 -10.49 -2.75 -10.74
C SER A 110 -11.90 -2.70 -10.17
N ASN A 111 -12.77 -3.62 -10.59
CA ASN A 111 -14.07 -3.83 -9.94
C ASN A 111 -13.94 -4.47 -8.54
N LYS A 112 -12.72 -4.52 -8.00
CA LYS A 112 -12.46 -5.02 -6.65
C LYS A 112 -12.68 -3.94 -5.63
N HIS A 113 -13.02 -4.35 -4.43
CA HIS A 113 -13.06 -3.47 -3.27
C HIS A 113 -11.67 -2.88 -2.98
N LEU A 114 -11.64 -1.65 -2.48
CA LEU A 114 -10.40 -1.02 -2.04
C LEU A 114 -9.85 -1.73 -0.79
N HIS A 115 -8.58 -2.09 -0.86
CA HIS A 115 -7.82 -2.68 0.24
C HIS A 115 -6.52 -1.92 0.47
N LEU A 116 -6.03 -1.98 1.71
CA LEU A 116 -4.69 -1.53 2.04
C LEU A 116 -3.80 -2.74 2.30
N HIS A 117 -2.71 -2.83 1.58
CA HIS A 117 -1.64 -3.78 1.85
C HIS A 117 -0.46 -3.06 2.48
N PHE A 118 0.15 -3.70 3.46
CA PHE A 118 1.36 -3.20 4.10
C PHE A 118 2.43 -4.28 4.10
N ALA A 119 3.65 -3.92 3.75
CA ALA A 119 4.81 -4.62 4.21
C ALA A 119 5.32 -3.89 5.46
N ILE A 120 5.60 -4.62 6.53
CA ILE A 120 5.87 -4.04 7.85
C ILE A 120 7.19 -4.59 8.39
N GLY A 121 8.04 -3.66 8.86
CA GLY A 121 9.32 -3.96 9.48
C GLY A 121 9.56 -3.18 10.77
N GLY A 122 10.70 -3.44 11.40
CA GLY A 122 11.09 -2.73 12.61
C GLY A 122 10.32 -3.16 13.87
N LEU A 123 9.73 -4.36 13.88
CA LEU A 123 9.05 -4.89 15.06
C LEU A 123 10.06 -5.10 16.20
N PRO A 124 9.79 -4.57 17.41
CA PRO A 124 10.65 -4.80 18.57
C PRO A 124 10.75 -6.31 18.90
N SER A 125 11.92 -6.78 19.32
CA SER A 125 12.19 -8.20 19.59
C SER A 125 11.31 -8.80 20.69
N HIS A 126 10.76 -7.98 21.58
CA HIS A 126 9.86 -8.43 22.63
C HIS A 126 8.43 -8.67 22.16
N VAL A 127 8.05 -8.17 20.95
CA VAL A 127 6.72 -8.38 20.37
C VAL A 127 6.76 -9.63 19.49
N LYS A 128 6.07 -10.68 19.90
CA LYS A 128 5.96 -11.93 19.12
C LYS A 128 4.91 -11.81 18.04
N PHE A 129 5.04 -12.61 16.99
CA PHE A 129 4.11 -12.64 15.86
C PHE A 129 2.64 -12.85 16.28
N ASN A 130 2.38 -13.78 17.19
CA ASN A 130 1.02 -14.03 17.69
C ASN A 130 0.41 -12.86 18.48
N GLN A 131 1.26 -12.00 19.09
CA GLN A 131 0.81 -10.79 19.77
C GLN A 131 0.53 -9.66 18.76
N PHE A 132 1.24 -9.66 17.61
CA PHE A 132 1.12 -8.62 16.61
C PHE A 132 -0.29 -8.55 16.01
N ASP A 133 -0.93 -9.68 15.74
CA ASP A 133 -2.33 -9.76 15.29
C ASP A 133 -3.30 -9.07 16.26
N THR A 134 -3.12 -9.28 17.56
CA THR A 134 -3.89 -8.58 18.59
C THR A 134 -3.66 -7.08 18.59
N LEU A 135 -2.41 -6.62 18.41
CA LEU A 135 -2.09 -5.19 18.32
C LEU A 135 -2.71 -4.54 17.08
N VAL A 136 -2.71 -5.27 15.94
CA VAL A 136 -3.42 -4.86 14.71
C VAL A 136 -4.92 -4.72 14.96
N THR A 137 -5.53 -5.72 15.60
CA THR A 137 -6.96 -5.68 15.97
C THR A 137 -7.28 -4.46 16.83
N ASN A 138 -6.50 -4.21 17.88
CA ASN A 138 -6.69 -3.07 18.77
C ASN A 138 -6.49 -1.72 18.06
N ALA A 139 -5.54 -1.64 17.15
CA ALA A 139 -5.32 -0.43 16.34
C ALA A 139 -6.49 -0.19 15.38
N LYS A 140 -6.95 -1.23 14.70
CA LYS A 140 -8.05 -1.22 13.74
C LYS A 140 -9.35 -0.72 14.36
N LEU A 141 -9.70 -1.17 15.56
CA LEU A 141 -10.91 -0.76 16.28
C LEU A 141 -10.95 0.75 16.60
N GLN A 142 -9.80 1.45 16.53
CA GLN A 142 -9.68 2.88 16.76
C GLN A 142 -9.69 3.72 15.47
N VAL A 143 -9.92 3.08 14.31
CA VAL A 143 -9.88 3.75 13.01
C VAL A 143 -11.19 3.53 12.28
N GLU A 144 -11.87 4.63 11.99
CA GLU A 144 -13.08 4.59 11.18
C GLU A 144 -12.80 4.10 9.76
N HIS A 145 -13.78 3.43 9.16
CA HIS A 145 -13.76 2.93 7.78
C HIS A 145 -12.80 1.76 7.51
N VAL A 146 -12.11 1.23 8.51
CA VAL A 146 -11.51 -0.11 8.44
C VAL A 146 -12.60 -1.12 8.73
N ASP A 147 -12.66 -2.19 7.92
CA ASP A 147 -13.65 -3.24 8.08
C ASP A 147 -13.22 -4.28 9.12
N SER A 148 -14.10 -5.24 9.41
CA SER A 148 -13.86 -6.29 10.40
C SER A 148 -12.72 -7.23 10.03
N GLU A 149 -12.48 -7.43 8.73
CA GLU A 149 -11.49 -8.37 8.26
C GLU A 149 -10.10 -7.75 8.10
N HIS A 150 -9.10 -8.52 8.48
CA HIS A 150 -7.70 -8.26 8.18
C HIS A 150 -6.94 -9.59 8.16
N LYS A 151 -5.77 -9.58 7.55
CA LYS A 151 -4.89 -10.74 7.51
C LYS A 151 -3.45 -10.30 7.80
N VAL A 152 -2.83 -10.96 8.77
CA VAL A 152 -1.41 -10.80 9.10
C VAL A 152 -0.70 -12.10 8.75
N ASP A 153 0.42 -12.00 8.01
CA ASP A 153 1.27 -13.14 7.68
C ASP A 153 2.76 -12.77 7.80
N ILE A 154 3.61 -13.79 7.84
CA ILE A 154 5.04 -13.63 7.62
C ILE A 154 5.25 -13.49 6.12
N THR A 155 6.01 -12.46 5.70
CA THR A 155 6.29 -12.25 4.28
C THR A 155 7.21 -13.34 3.73
N ASP A 156 6.89 -13.78 2.53
CA ASP A 156 7.85 -14.47 1.66
C ASP A 156 8.59 -13.46 0.74
N SER A 157 9.55 -13.97 -0.01
CA SER A 157 10.33 -13.14 -0.95
C SER A 157 9.49 -12.52 -2.08
N GLY A 158 8.30 -13.05 -2.35
CA GLY A 158 7.39 -12.59 -3.39
C GLY A 158 6.40 -11.51 -2.95
N TRP A 159 6.25 -11.26 -1.63
CA TRP A 159 5.24 -10.33 -1.14
C TRP A 159 5.40 -8.90 -1.67
N ILE A 160 6.61 -8.36 -1.60
CA ILE A 160 6.89 -7.00 -2.13
C ILE A 160 6.58 -6.93 -3.63
N GLU A 161 6.95 -7.96 -4.38
CA GLU A 161 6.63 -8.04 -5.81
C GLU A 161 5.13 -8.10 -6.04
N TYR A 162 4.40 -8.86 -5.24
CA TYR A 162 2.95 -8.98 -5.32
C TYR A 162 2.25 -7.65 -5.08
N ILE A 163 2.53 -6.96 -3.97
CA ILE A 163 1.84 -5.70 -3.64
C ILE A 163 2.23 -4.55 -4.57
N THR A 164 3.41 -4.62 -5.19
CA THR A 164 3.88 -3.61 -6.16
C THR A 164 3.59 -3.98 -7.61
N LYS A 165 2.80 -5.04 -7.86
CA LYS A 165 2.48 -5.51 -9.24
C LYS A 165 1.85 -4.42 -10.11
N GLU A 166 1.08 -3.50 -9.53
CA GLU A 166 0.40 -2.41 -10.22
C GLU A 166 1.28 -1.16 -10.39
N VAL A 167 2.43 -1.06 -9.70
CA VAL A 167 3.37 0.05 -9.85
C VAL A 167 3.77 0.21 -11.30
N GLY A 168 3.49 1.37 -11.89
CA GLY A 168 3.88 1.72 -13.26
C GLY A 168 3.10 1.03 -14.38
N THR A 169 1.96 0.36 -14.10
CA THR A 169 1.12 -0.18 -15.18
C THR A 169 0.26 0.88 -15.86
N LYS A 170 -0.15 1.92 -15.15
CA LYS A 170 -0.77 3.17 -15.65
C LYS A 170 -0.52 4.35 -14.71
N ASP A 171 -0.17 4.08 -13.45
CA ASP A 171 0.26 5.03 -12.42
C ASP A 171 1.21 4.36 -11.46
N THR A 172 2.27 5.04 -11.13
CA THR A 172 3.21 4.63 -10.07
C THR A 172 2.65 4.88 -8.68
N ASP A 173 1.43 5.37 -8.59
CA ASP A 173 0.88 6.01 -7.40
C ASP A 173 0.09 5.12 -6.45
N ASN A 174 0.05 3.80 -6.65
CA ASN A 174 -0.62 2.92 -5.70
C ASN A 174 0.16 2.76 -4.38
N VAL A 175 1.43 3.14 -4.33
CA VAL A 175 2.22 3.21 -3.10
C VAL A 175 1.97 4.54 -2.40
N LEU A 176 1.73 4.50 -1.09
CA LEU A 176 1.55 5.70 -0.27
C LEU A 176 2.91 6.19 0.26
N TRP A 177 3.71 6.80 -0.61
CA TRP A 177 5.08 7.24 -0.34
C TRP A 177 5.21 8.18 0.88
N THR A 178 4.15 8.90 1.21
CA THR A 178 4.12 9.79 2.38
C THR A 178 4.14 9.07 3.71
N LEU A 179 3.99 7.75 3.70
CA LEU A 179 3.99 6.89 4.88
C LEU A 179 5.13 5.84 4.88
N PHE A 180 5.98 5.89 3.84
CA PHE A 180 7.13 5.00 3.65
C PHE A 180 8.34 5.46 4.47
#